data_9501b685503b3b12d124130a504c17bd
#
_entry.id   9501b685503b3b12d124130a504c17bd
#
_cell.length_a   1.000
_cell.length_b   1.000
_cell.length_c   1.000
_cell.angle_alpha   90.00
_cell.angle_beta   90.00
_cell.angle_gamma   90.00
#
_symmetry.space_group_name_H-M   'P 1'
#
loop_
_entity.id
_entity.type
_entity.pdbx_description
1 polymer ?
#
loop_
_entity_poly.entity_id
_entity_poly.type
_entity_poly.pdbx_seq_one_letter_code
_entity_poly.pdbx_strand_id
1 'polypeptide(L)'
;MYEKFGQFIDGKWQKSQNSETYEVINPATEEILGHASKACREDVEKALLSSESGFKKWKNTTPWERSKVLRRIADKIREKKDILAKWMTLEVGKPLAEGVGEAGGAADIFEWNSEETKRI
;
A
#
# COMPACT_ATOMS: atom_id res chain seq x y z
N MET A 1 2.08 -13.29 -9.34
CA MET A 1 2.08 -11.84 -8.97
C MET A 1 2.64 -11.65 -7.57
N TYR A 2 2.10 -12.29 -6.58
CA TYR A 2 2.45 -12.16 -5.15
C TYR A 2 3.87 -12.60 -4.82
N GLU A 3 4.43 -13.56 -5.51
CA GLU A 3 5.79 -14.09 -5.30
C GLU A 3 6.91 -13.03 -5.45
N LYS A 4 6.62 -11.94 -6.17
CA LYS A 4 7.56 -10.82 -6.36
C LYS A 4 7.52 -9.82 -5.21
N PHE A 5 6.45 -9.83 -4.42
CA PHE A 5 6.20 -8.86 -3.35
C PHE A 5 6.16 -9.61 -2.03
N GLY A 6 7.10 -9.33 -1.19
CA GLY A 6 7.06 -9.76 0.21
C GLY A 6 6.44 -8.68 1.09
N GLN A 7 7.06 -8.47 2.22
CA GLN A 7 6.77 -7.35 3.11
C GLN A 7 7.61 -6.14 2.71
N PHE A 8 7.01 -4.95 2.72
CA PHE A 8 7.74 -3.71 2.47
C PHE A 8 8.12 -3.07 3.80
N ILE A 9 9.37 -3.25 4.21
CA ILE A 9 9.91 -2.73 5.47
C ILE A 9 11.21 -2.00 5.20
N ASP A 10 11.39 -0.83 5.79
CA ASP A 10 12.58 0.03 5.64
C ASP A 10 12.94 0.34 4.18
N GLY A 11 11.91 0.62 3.38
CA GLY A 11 12.07 0.97 1.96
C GLY A 11 12.42 -0.20 1.04
N LYS A 12 12.34 -1.44 1.52
CA LYS A 12 12.73 -2.65 0.76
C LYS A 12 11.67 -3.73 0.81
N TRP A 13 11.51 -4.45 -0.30
CA TRP A 13 10.75 -5.68 -0.34
C TRP A 13 11.59 -6.83 0.21
N GLN A 14 11.04 -7.59 1.15
CA GLN A 14 11.71 -8.72 1.78
C GLN A 14 10.71 -9.85 2.11
N LYS A 15 11.21 -11.08 2.13
CA LYS A 15 10.43 -12.22 2.60
C LYS A 15 10.27 -12.15 4.12
N SER A 16 9.23 -12.81 4.65
CA SER A 16 9.15 -13.05 6.09
C SER A 16 10.36 -13.85 6.58
N GLN A 17 10.79 -13.61 7.81
CA GLN A 17 11.94 -14.30 8.41
C GLN A 17 11.74 -15.83 8.49
N ASN A 18 10.53 -16.26 8.79
CA ASN A 18 10.19 -17.69 8.81
C ASN A 18 9.79 -18.25 7.44
N SER A 19 9.79 -17.39 6.38
CA SER A 19 9.39 -17.76 5.03
C SER A 19 7.95 -18.30 4.89
N GLU A 20 7.10 -18.10 5.91
CA GLU A 20 5.70 -18.51 5.83
C GLU A 20 4.92 -17.64 4.84
N THR A 21 3.96 -18.28 4.19
CA THR A 21 3.01 -17.62 3.27
C THR A 21 1.59 -18.07 3.56
N TYR A 22 0.62 -17.36 3.01
CA TYR A 22 -0.78 -17.77 2.96
C TYR A 22 -1.33 -17.60 1.55
N GLU A 23 -2.32 -18.41 1.21
CA GLU A 23 -2.99 -18.36 -0.08
C GLU A 23 -3.87 -17.12 -0.18
N VAL A 24 -3.81 -16.46 -1.33
CA VAL A 24 -4.76 -15.41 -1.71
C VAL A 24 -5.74 -16.02 -2.70
N ILE A 25 -7.00 -16.05 -2.34
CA ILE A 25 -8.06 -16.75 -3.07
C ILE A 25 -9.00 -15.74 -3.71
N ASN A 26 -9.37 -15.98 -4.97
CA ASN A 26 -10.45 -15.24 -5.63
C ASN A 26 -11.80 -15.69 -5.04
N PRO A 27 -12.55 -14.83 -4.38
CA PRO A 27 -13.80 -15.24 -3.73
C PRO A 27 -14.94 -15.59 -4.73
N ALA A 28 -14.81 -15.21 -6.00
CA ALA A 28 -15.81 -15.50 -7.03
C ALA A 28 -15.59 -16.88 -7.70
N THR A 29 -14.35 -17.35 -7.80
CA THR A 29 -13.99 -18.59 -8.50
C THR A 29 -13.36 -19.65 -7.60
N GLU A 30 -12.99 -19.27 -6.35
CA GLU A 30 -12.24 -20.09 -5.40
C GLU A 30 -10.82 -20.48 -5.88
N GLU A 31 -10.35 -19.87 -6.96
CA GLU A 31 -9.01 -20.11 -7.48
C GLU A 31 -7.95 -19.40 -6.64
N ILE A 32 -6.81 -20.05 -6.44
CA ILE A 32 -5.64 -19.45 -5.79
C ILE A 32 -4.99 -18.47 -6.75
N LEU A 33 -4.99 -17.18 -6.39
CA LEU A 33 -4.34 -16.11 -7.14
C LEU A 33 -2.82 -16.08 -6.94
N GLY A 34 -2.36 -16.60 -5.82
CA GLY A 34 -0.97 -16.66 -5.43
C GLY A 34 -0.79 -16.78 -3.91
N HIS A 35 0.45 -16.57 -3.46
CA HIS A 35 0.82 -16.67 -2.05
C HIS A 35 1.39 -15.34 -1.55
N ALA A 36 0.83 -14.82 -0.47
CA ALA A 36 1.32 -13.62 0.18
C ALA A 36 2.20 -13.97 1.38
N SER A 37 3.19 -13.14 1.67
CA SER A 37 4.10 -13.33 2.79
C SER A 37 3.38 -13.14 4.11
N LYS A 38 3.51 -14.10 5.04
CA LYS A 38 2.93 -14.04 6.38
C LYS A 38 3.98 -13.52 7.35
N ALA A 39 3.73 -12.35 7.94
CA ALA A 39 4.64 -11.76 8.91
C ALA A 39 4.75 -12.62 10.17
N CYS A 40 5.95 -12.79 10.68
CA CYS A 40 6.20 -13.28 12.03
C CYS A 40 6.41 -12.09 13.00
N ARG A 41 6.57 -12.38 14.27
CA ARG A 41 6.75 -11.35 15.31
C ARG A 41 7.97 -10.48 15.03
N GLU A 42 9.06 -11.07 14.63
CA GLU A 42 10.32 -10.40 14.33
C GLU A 42 10.19 -9.42 13.16
N ASP A 43 9.36 -9.74 12.16
CA ASP A 43 9.07 -8.86 11.04
C ASP A 43 8.28 -7.62 11.52
N VAL A 44 7.31 -7.84 12.41
CA VAL A 44 6.53 -6.75 13.01
C VAL A 44 7.43 -5.83 13.85
N GLU A 45 8.31 -6.39 14.67
CA GLU A 45 9.27 -5.62 15.47
C GLU A 45 10.20 -4.77 14.58
N LYS A 46 10.70 -5.33 13.48
CA LYS A 46 11.47 -4.56 12.49
C LYS A 46 10.65 -3.44 11.85
N ALA A 47 9.41 -3.71 11.50
CA ALA A 47 8.52 -2.70 10.92
C ALA A 47 8.28 -1.53 11.91
N LEU A 48 8.08 -1.83 13.20
CA LEU A 48 7.93 -0.82 14.25
C LEU A 48 9.19 0.03 14.42
N LEU A 49 10.37 -0.57 14.46
CA LEU A 49 11.64 0.16 14.53
C LEU A 49 11.86 1.05 13.29
N SER A 50 11.55 0.54 12.11
CA SER A 50 11.60 1.31 10.87
C SER A 50 10.63 2.49 10.89
N SER A 51 9.41 2.27 11.39
CA SER A 51 8.39 3.31 11.55
C SER A 51 8.84 4.41 12.52
N GLU A 52 9.42 4.05 13.66
CA GLU A 52 9.98 5.02 14.60
C GLU A 52 11.09 5.87 13.98
N SER A 53 12.00 5.22 13.26
CA SER A 53 13.07 5.92 12.51
C SER A 53 12.50 6.85 11.44
N GLY A 54 11.51 6.37 10.69
CA GLY A 54 10.79 7.15 9.69
C GLY A 54 10.08 8.36 10.29
N PHE A 55 9.41 8.19 11.44
CA PHE A 55 8.75 9.28 12.15
C PHE A 55 9.73 10.39 12.56
N LYS A 56 10.91 10.04 13.09
CA LYS A 56 11.95 11.02 13.44
C LYS A 56 12.38 11.89 12.26
N LYS A 57 12.40 11.34 11.06
CA LYS A 57 12.68 12.07 9.82
C LYS A 57 11.46 12.89 9.37
N TRP A 58 10.29 12.24 9.30
CA TRP A 58 9.07 12.83 8.79
C TRP A 58 8.59 14.05 9.60
N LYS A 59 8.66 13.99 10.93
CA LYS A 59 8.27 15.11 11.78
C LYS A 59 9.09 16.38 11.55
N ASN A 60 10.32 16.25 11.03
CA ASN A 60 11.22 17.36 10.74
C ASN A 60 11.15 17.85 9.29
N THR A 61 10.31 17.24 8.43
CA THR A 61 10.07 17.71 7.08
C THR A 61 9.14 18.93 7.10
N THR A 62 9.33 19.84 6.16
CA THR A 62 8.47 21.02 6.02
C THR A 62 7.09 20.64 5.49
N PRO A 63 6.04 21.43 5.78
CA PRO A 63 4.71 21.23 5.19
C PRO A 63 4.73 21.14 3.66
N TRP A 64 5.56 21.91 3.01
CA TRP A 64 5.74 21.92 1.55
C TRP A 64 6.33 20.62 1.00
N GLU A 65 7.31 20.05 1.69
CA GLU A 65 7.89 18.75 1.33
C GLU A 65 6.90 17.62 1.54
N ARG A 66 6.14 17.64 2.63
CA ARG A 66 5.07 16.66 2.88
C ARG A 66 4.00 16.74 1.79
N SER A 67 3.56 17.94 1.46
CA SER A 67 2.60 18.18 0.37
C SER A 67 3.08 17.57 -0.95
N LYS A 68 4.33 17.80 -1.34
CA LYS A 68 4.91 17.21 -2.56
C LYS A 68 4.88 15.69 -2.55
N VAL A 69 5.17 15.06 -1.41
CA VAL A 69 5.12 13.59 -1.28
C VAL A 69 3.71 13.09 -1.45
N LEU A 70 2.73 13.68 -0.75
CA LEU A 70 1.33 13.28 -0.82
C LEU A 70 0.76 13.47 -2.23
N ARG A 71 1.09 14.57 -2.92
CA ARG A 71 0.70 14.80 -4.31
C ARG A 71 1.23 13.70 -5.23
N ARG A 72 2.52 13.37 -5.11
CA ARG A 72 3.12 12.28 -5.90
C ARG A 72 2.48 10.94 -5.66
N ILE A 73 1.99 10.66 -4.44
CA ILE A 73 1.23 9.44 -4.14
C ILE A 73 -0.10 9.47 -4.90
N ALA A 74 -0.84 10.57 -4.85
CA ALA A 74 -2.09 10.73 -5.60
C ALA A 74 -1.91 10.49 -7.10
N ASP A 75 -0.87 11.09 -7.69
CA ASP A 75 -0.54 10.93 -9.11
C ASP A 75 -0.23 9.47 -9.45
N LYS A 76 0.54 8.78 -8.60
CA LYS A 76 0.87 7.37 -8.79
C LYS A 76 -0.33 6.43 -8.65
N ILE A 77 -1.26 6.74 -7.77
CA ILE A 77 -2.53 5.98 -7.66
C ILE A 77 -3.34 6.16 -8.93
N ARG A 78 -3.49 7.39 -9.45
CA ARG A 78 -4.21 7.65 -10.70
C ARG A 78 -3.57 6.95 -11.90
N GLU A 79 -2.24 6.99 -11.99
CA GLU A 79 -1.49 6.28 -13.05
C GLU A 79 -1.75 4.77 -13.04
N LYS A 80 -1.95 4.19 -11.86
CA LYS A 80 -2.13 2.74 -11.68
C LYS A 80 -3.58 2.33 -11.38
N LYS A 81 -4.52 3.24 -11.56
CA LYS A 81 -5.92 3.05 -11.17
C LYS A 81 -6.52 1.73 -11.67
N ASP A 82 -6.35 1.43 -12.94
CA ASP A 82 -6.98 0.26 -13.56
C ASP A 82 -6.40 -1.06 -13.05
N ILE A 83 -5.09 -1.11 -12.79
CA ILE A 83 -4.47 -2.32 -12.23
C ILE A 83 -4.84 -2.50 -10.75
N LEU A 84 -4.96 -1.41 -9.98
CA LEU A 84 -5.42 -1.45 -8.59
C LEU A 84 -6.88 -1.94 -8.53
N ALA A 85 -7.75 -1.41 -9.39
CA ALA A 85 -9.14 -1.84 -9.49
C ALA A 85 -9.25 -3.33 -9.82
N LYS A 86 -8.45 -3.82 -10.77
CA LYS A 86 -8.42 -5.24 -11.13
C LYS A 86 -8.01 -6.12 -9.94
N TRP A 87 -7.04 -5.70 -9.15
CA TRP A 87 -6.64 -6.45 -7.96
C TRP A 87 -7.73 -6.48 -6.90
N MET A 88 -8.40 -5.36 -6.64
CA MET A 88 -9.55 -5.31 -5.75
C MET A 88 -10.68 -6.26 -6.21
N THR A 89 -10.96 -6.31 -7.51
CA THR A 89 -11.93 -7.26 -8.05
C THR A 89 -11.51 -8.71 -7.80
N LEU A 90 -10.27 -9.05 -8.07
CA LEU A 90 -9.77 -10.43 -7.92
C LEU A 90 -9.70 -10.87 -6.45
N GLU A 91 -9.26 -10.00 -5.55
CA GLU A 91 -9.01 -10.37 -4.14
C GLU A 91 -10.23 -10.22 -3.23
N VAL A 92 -11.13 -9.30 -3.55
CA VAL A 92 -12.28 -8.94 -2.70
C VAL A 92 -13.62 -9.28 -3.37
N GLY A 93 -13.61 -9.56 -4.67
CA GLY A 93 -14.81 -9.90 -5.42
C GLY A 93 -15.70 -8.71 -5.76
N LYS A 94 -15.24 -7.47 -5.60
CA LYS A 94 -16.05 -6.29 -5.94
C LYS A 94 -16.13 -6.05 -7.45
N PRO A 95 -17.20 -5.41 -7.95
CA PRO A 95 -17.31 -5.01 -9.34
C PRO A 95 -16.16 -4.10 -9.77
N LEU A 96 -15.62 -4.31 -10.98
CA LEU A 96 -14.48 -3.55 -11.48
C LEU A 96 -14.73 -2.03 -11.48
N ALA A 97 -15.94 -1.60 -11.82
CA ALA A 97 -16.31 -0.18 -11.83
C ALA A 97 -16.20 0.45 -10.42
N GLU A 98 -16.58 -0.30 -9.38
CA GLU A 98 -16.43 0.15 -8.00
C GLU A 98 -14.95 0.23 -7.59
N GLY A 99 -14.14 -0.75 -7.98
CA GLY A 99 -12.67 -0.72 -7.77
C GLY A 99 -12.02 0.49 -8.43
N VAL A 100 -12.46 0.85 -9.64
CA VAL A 100 -11.99 2.08 -10.32
C VAL A 100 -12.39 3.33 -9.54
N GLY A 101 -13.62 3.40 -9.03
CA GLY A 101 -14.08 4.51 -8.19
C GLY A 101 -13.29 4.63 -6.90
N GLU A 102 -13.04 3.52 -6.20
CA GLU A 102 -12.25 3.51 -4.96
C GLU A 102 -10.80 3.95 -5.16
N ALA A 103 -10.15 3.46 -6.21
CA ALA A 103 -8.80 3.90 -6.52
C ALA A 103 -8.75 5.40 -6.83
N GLY A 104 -9.78 5.93 -7.50
CA GLY A 104 -9.95 7.37 -7.72
C GLY A 104 -10.10 8.13 -6.40
N GLY A 105 -11.05 7.70 -5.56
CA GLY A 105 -11.28 8.32 -4.25
C GLY A 105 -10.07 8.28 -3.33
N ALA A 106 -9.29 7.18 -3.35
CA ALA A 106 -8.03 7.12 -2.61
C ALA A 106 -7.05 8.20 -3.09
N ALA A 107 -6.90 8.40 -4.39
CA ALA A 107 -6.06 9.45 -4.94
C ALA A 107 -6.54 10.85 -4.50
N ASP A 108 -7.85 11.10 -4.50
CA ASP A 108 -8.43 12.38 -4.10
C ASP A 108 -8.18 12.69 -2.63
N ILE A 109 -8.24 11.66 -1.75
CA ILE A 109 -7.88 11.80 -0.34
C ILE A 109 -6.42 12.22 -0.16
N PHE A 110 -5.48 11.60 -0.87
CA PHE A 110 -4.07 11.99 -0.82
C PHE A 110 -3.86 13.41 -1.37
N GLU A 111 -4.53 13.78 -2.44
CA GLU A 111 -4.46 15.13 -3.00
C GLU A 111 -5.01 16.17 -2.02
N TRP A 112 -6.19 15.93 -1.44
CA TRP A 112 -6.77 16.80 -0.42
C TRP A 112 -5.79 17.02 0.74
N ASN A 113 -5.25 15.95 1.31
CA ASN A 113 -4.31 16.04 2.40
C ASN A 113 -3.00 16.72 2.01
N SER A 114 -2.61 16.69 0.73
CA SER A 114 -1.44 17.44 0.25
C SER A 114 -1.65 18.95 0.38
N GLU A 115 -2.86 19.43 0.16
CA GLU A 115 -3.20 20.86 0.35
C GLU A 115 -3.39 21.20 1.83
N GLU A 116 -4.08 20.36 2.61
CA GLU A 116 -4.28 20.58 4.05
C GLU A 116 -2.96 20.64 4.83
N THR A 117 -1.98 19.84 4.47
CA THR A 117 -0.64 19.86 5.08
C THR A 117 0.03 21.23 5.10
N LYS A 118 -0.32 22.12 4.15
CA LYS A 118 0.24 23.49 4.06
C LYS A 118 -0.42 24.48 5.01
N ARG A 119 -1.56 24.10 5.60
CA ARG A 119 -2.36 24.99 6.47
C ARG A 119 -2.03 24.84 7.96
N ILE A 120 -1.25 23.83 8.33
CA ILE A 120 -0.88 23.49 9.70
C ILE A 120 0.48 24.07 10.03
#